data_1f4301b3c112e8b247a02a41db6bee05
#
_entry.id   1f4301b3c112e8b247a02a41db6bee05
#
_cell.length_a   1.000
_cell.length_b   1.000
_cell.length_c   1.000
_cell.angle_alpha   90.00
_cell.angle_beta   90.00
_cell.angle_gamma   90.00
#
_symmetry.space_group_name_H-M   'P 1'
#
loop_
_entity.id
_entity.type
_entity.pdbx_description
1 polymer ?
#
loop_
_entity_poly.entity_id
_entity_poly.type
_entity_poly.pdbx_seq_one_letter_code
_entity_poly.pdbx_strand_id
1 'polypeptide(L)'
;MKLTISTFCNTLAGVSLMLLISCGQKPAATAEQTTAKDSIPPPAAAQSARPVHWGYGGDVGPSTWSTLSPSYAMCAEGKHQSPVNIVKTDVKGGSNWNLDYSSTSFHIAHTEHMEDIIDNGHTIQVSVDEGSTLTYNGKAYSLKQFHFHTPSEHTLDGKNQPMEMHMVHQSEDGSLAVLGVFFKEGKVANPNFEKIIANLPNAKGESTHITDTSFELDVFMPSDNFAYHYTGSLTTPPCSENVQWLVLRDMISLTKEQINAFASRIGPNNRPTQPLNDRTINMDDVKGK
;
A
#
# COMPACT_ATOMS: atom_id res chain seq x y z
N MET A 1 49.92 -27.81 -11.72
CA MET A 1 50.66 -27.33 -12.93
C MET A 1 50.35 -25.87 -13.12
N LYS A 2 51.35 -25.00 -12.75
CA LYS A 2 51.69 -23.63 -13.17
C LYS A 2 50.50 -22.67 -13.55
N LEU A 3 50.19 -21.71 -12.67
CA LEU A 3 50.70 -20.31 -12.57
C LEU A 3 50.86 -19.57 -13.89
N THR A 4 50.15 -18.51 -14.09
CA THR A 4 50.73 -17.25 -14.60
C THR A 4 49.92 -16.04 -14.13
N ILE A 5 50.60 -15.19 -13.39
CA ILE A 5 50.29 -13.84 -12.95
C ILE A 5 50.72 -12.91 -14.12
N SER A 6 49.94 -11.89 -14.46
CA SER A 6 50.45 -10.77 -15.23
C SER A 6 49.98 -9.44 -14.62
N THR A 7 50.99 -8.83 -14.00
CA THR A 7 51.00 -7.46 -13.48
C THR A 7 51.39 -6.52 -14.63
N PHE A 8 50.69 -5.44 -14.83
CA PHE A 8 51.22 -4.27 -15.58
C PHE A 8 50.99 -3.00 -14.76
N CYS A 9 52.10 -2.40 -14.44
CA CYS A 9 52.30 -1.10 -13.80
C CYS A 9 52.74 -0.12 -14.93
N ASN A 10 52.34 1.12 -14.86
CA ASN A 10 53.02 2.35 -15.28
C ASN A 10 51.99 3.43 -15.67
N THR A 11 52.14 4.75 -15.50
CA THR A 11 53.18 5.61 -14.90
C THR A 11 52.52 7.00 -14.72
N LEU A 12 53.04 7.73 -13.76
CA LEU A 12 52.79 9.15 -13.49
C LEU A 12 53.22 10.06 -14.68
N ALA A 13 52.51 11.13 -14.91
CA ALA A 13 53.09 12.39 -15.38
C ALA A 13 52.29 13.58 -14.80
N GLY A 14 52.92 14.31 -13.96
CA GLY A 14 52.50 15.62 -13.48
C GLY A 14 52.99 16.74 -14.38
N VAL A 15 52.26 17.82 -14.46
CA VAL A 15 52.74 19.14 -14.90
C VAL A 15 52.07 20.24 -14.07
N SER A 16 52.84 20.90 -13.41
CA SER A 16 53.13 22.18 -12.79
C SER A 16 52.29 23.40 -13.25
N LEU A 17 51.74 24.07 -12.31
CA LEU A 17 51.73 25.46 -11.86
C LEU A 17 52.17 26.55 -12.84
N MET A 18 51.32 27.55 -13.11
CA MET A 18 51.73 28.97 -13.23
C MET A 18 50.62 29.90 -12.76
N LEU A 19 50.94 30.64 -11.65
CA LEU A 19 50.27 31.84 -11.22
C LEU A 19 50.69 33.01 -12.17
N LEU A 20 49.73 33.82 -12.58
CA LEU A 20 49.99 35.20 -12.98
C LEU A 20 49.03 36.15 -12.24
N ILE A 21 49.60 36.94 -11.38
CA ILE A 21 49.00 38.11 -10.72
C ILE A 21 49.09 39.27 -11.71
N SER A 22 47.98 39.94 -12.01
CA SER A 22 48.00 41.26 -12.64
C SER A 22 47.03 42.18 -11.90
N CYS A 23 47.60 43.20 -11.26
CA CYS A 23 46.94 44.40 -10.80
C CYS A 23 46.57 45.33 -11.94
N GLY A 24 45.40 45.94 -11.92
CA GLY A 24 45.01 46.97 -12.87
C GLY A 24 43.69 47.65 -12.55
N GLN A 25 43.80 48.74 -11.83
CA GLN A 25 43.02 50.00 -11.80
C GLN A 25 41.52 50.04 -12.16
N LYS A 26 40.81 50.65 -11.23
CA LYS A 26 39.43 51.13 -11.27
C LYS A 26 39.30 52.41 -12.10
N PRO A 27 38.27 52.63 -12.87
CA PRO A 27 37.68 53.95 -13.05
C PRO A 27 36.24 54.06 -12.50
N ALA A 28 35.91 55.32 -12.25
CA ALA A 28 34.78 55.79 -11.48
C ALA A 28 33.42 55.70 -12.17
N ALA A 29 32.43 55.85 -11.33
CA ALA A 29 30.99 55.85 -11.45
C ALA A 29 30.39 56.62 -12.63
N THR A 30 29.36 56.03 -13.25
CA THR A 30 28.25 56.77 -13.84
C THR A 30 26.96 56.13 -13.34
N ALA A 31 26.11 56.90 -12.67
CA ALA A 31 24.83 56.52 -12.15
C ALA A 31 23.84 56.42 -13.35
N GLU A 32 23.30 55.23 -13.59
CA GLU A 32 22.17 55.05 -14.47
C GLU A 32 20.99 54.53 -13.64
N GLN A 33 19.95 55.33 -13.58
CA GLN A 33 18.66 55.01 -12.96
C GLN A 33 18.02 53.86 -13.74
N THR A 34 17.97 52.68 -13.15
CA THR A 34 17.13 51.58 -13.62
C THR A 34 15.89 51.53 -12.76
N THR A 35 14.77 51.67 -13.45
CA THR A 35 13.40 51.50 -13.01
C THR A 35 13.20 50.19 -12.27
N ALA A 36 12.60 50.25 -11.09
CA ALA A 36 12.19 49.10 -10.30
C ALA A 36 11.21 48.24 -11.12
N LYS A 37 11.65 47.06 -11.51
CA LYS A 37 10.80 46.02 -12.04
C LYS A 37 10.20 45.29 -10.82
N ASP A 38 8.89 45.40 -10.65
CA ASP A 38 8.13 44.59 -9.68
C ASP A 38 8.47 43.09 -9.87
N SER A 39 9.30 42.58 -8.99
CA SER A 39 9.54 41.16 -8.88
C SER A 39 8.41 40.55 -8.05
N ILE A 40 7.49 39.86 -8.74
CA ILE A 40 6.55 38.96 -8.10
C ILE A 40 7.36 37.94 -7.30
N PRO A 41 7.12 37.80 -5.99
CA PRO A 41 7.82 36.79 -5.21
C PRO A 41 7.45 35.42 -5.76
N PRO A 42 8.39 34.45 -5.84
CA PRO A 42 8.08 33.09 -6.25
C PRO A 42 6.99 32.51 -5.33
N PRO A 43 6.06 31.71 -5.88
CA PRO A 43 5.03 31.10 -5.06
C PRO A 43 5.71 30.33 -3.94
N ALA A 44 5.26 30.59 -2.70
CA ALA A 44 5.73 29.89 -1.52
C ALA A 44 5.67 28.40 -1.81
N ALA A 45 6.81 27.70 -1.73
CA ALA A 45 6.87 26.27 -1.84
C ALA A 45 5.85 25.71 -0.84
N ALA A 46 4.88 24.95 -1.34
CA ALA A 46 3.90 24.30 -0.50
C ALA A 46 4.66 23.43 0.50
N GLN A 47 4.71 23.90 1.73
CA GLN A 47 5.22 23.10 2.84
C GLN A 47 4.34 21.84 2.86
N SER A 48 4.93 20.66 2.66
CA SER A 48 4.24 19.40 2.81
C SER A 48 3.68 19.38 4.24
N ALA A 49 2.37 19.60 4.36
CA ALA A 49 1.69 19.55 5.63
C ALA A 49 1.95 18.16 6.23
N ARG A 50 2.42 18.12 7.47
CA ARG A 50 2.57 16.82 8.18
C ARG A 50 1.23 16.09 8.09
N PRO A 51 1.22 14.77 7.84
CA PRO A 51 -0.01 14.02 7.78
C PRO A 51 -0.79 14.24 9.09
N VAL A 52 -2.05 14.65 8.96
CA VAL A 52 -2.91 14.87 10.12
C VAL A 52 -3.30 13.52 10.68
N HIS A 53 -3.18 13.36 11.98
CA HIS A 53 -3.55 12.11 12.65
C HIS A 53 -5.05 11.81 12.46
N TRP A 54 -5.36 10.58 12.11
CA TRP A 54 -6.71 10.05 11.99
C TRP A 54 -6.78 8.69 12.68
N GLY A 55 -7.99 8.16 12.91
CA GLY A 55 -8.22 6.87 13.55
C GLY A 55 -9.60 6.34 13.20
N TYR A 56 -10.05 5.33 13.93
CA TYR A 56 -11.34 4.67 13.69
C TYR A 56 -12.42 5.01 14.72
N GLY A 57 -12.13 5.85 15.71
CA GLY A 57 -13.08 6.21 16.78
C GLY A 57 -12.97 7.66 17.21
N GLY A 58 -14.03 8.14 17.93
CA GLY A 58 -14.09 9.49 18.45
C GLY A 58 -14.00 10.58 17.37
N ASP A 59 -13.39 11.70 17.74
CA ASP A 59 -13.29 12.91 16.91
C ASP A 59 -12.35 12.77 15.70
N VAL A 60 -11.62 11.67 15.62
CA VAL A 60 -10.70 11.35 14.50
C VAL A 60 -11.16 10.15 13.67
N GLY A 61 -12.40 9.70 13.89
CA GLY A 61 -13.00 8.53 13.23
C GLY A 61 -13.52 8.80 11.81
N PRO A 62 -14.02 7.75 11.13
CA PRO A 62 -14.44 7.84 9.73
C PRO A 62 -15.46 8.91 9.40
N SER A 63 -16.35 9.25 10.33
CA SER A 63 -17.38 10.30 10.14
C SER A 63 -16.80 11.72 10.12
N THR A 64 -15.58 11.92 10.60
CA THR A 64 -14.94 13.22 10.71
C THR A 64 -13.69 13.38 9.83
N TRP A 65 -13.24 12.30 9.17
CA TRP A 65 -12.00 12.34 8.38
C TRP A 65 -11.90 13.52 7.42
N SER A 66 -12.98 13.82 6.69
CA SER A 66 -13.01 14.92 5.70
C SER A 66 -12.79 16.31 6.31
N THR A 67 -13.02 16.47 7.61
CA THR A 67 -12.84 17.74 8.33
C THR A 67 -11.48 17.86 9.00
N LEU A 68 -10.73 16.77 9.13
CA LEU A 68 -9.41 16.76 9.75
C LEU A 68 -8.36 17.46 8.89
N SER A 69 -8.48 17.38 7.58
CA SER A 69 -7.56 18.01 6.64
C SER A 69 -8.25 18.30 5.30
N PRO A 70 -7.95 19.40 4.62
CA PRO A 70 -8.41 19.64 3.25
C PRO A 70 -8.01 18.50 2.28
N SER A 71 -6.89 17.83 2.51
CA SER A 71 -6.45 16.68 1.72
C SER A 71 -7.33 15.44 1.89
N TYR A 72 -8.20 15.40 2.91
CA TYR A 72 -9.12 14.30 3.20
C TYR A 72 -10.56 14.57 2.74
N ALA A 73 -10.79 15.64 2.02
CA ALA A 73 -12.14 16.03 1.54
C ALA A 73 -12.85 14.90 0.80
N MET A 74 -12.11 14.09 0.01
CA MET A 74 -12.66 12.95 -0.73
C MET A 74 -13.31 11.90 0.17
N CYS A 75 -12.99 11.83 1.45
CA CYS A 75 -13.63 10.90 2.38
C CYS A 75 -15.13 11.17 2.58
N ALA A 76 -15.61 12.38 2.29
CA ALA A 76 -17.04 12.75 2.32
C ALA A 76 -17.58 13.15 0.94
N GLU A 77 -16.78 13.77 0.09
CA GLU A 77 -17.21 14.31 -1.21
C GLU A 77 -17.19 13.26 -2.33
N GLY A 78 -16.37 12.20 -2.16
CA GLY A 78 -16.21 11.13 -3.14
C GLY A 78 -17.54 10.40 -3.40
N LYS A 79 -17.74 9.99 -4.65
CA LYS A 79 -18.94 9.29 -5.11
C LYS A 79 -18.72 7.79 -5.30
N HIS A 80 -17.48 7.36 -5.47
CA HIS A 80 -17.09 5.98 -5.68
C HIS A 80 -16.23 5.46 -4.52
N GLN A 81 -16.74 5.65 -3.31
CA GLN A 81 -16.02 5.32 -2.08
C GLN A 81 -16.08 3.82 -1.73
N SER A 82 -15.08 3.35 -0.98
CA SER A 82 -14.96 2.01 -0.40
C SER A 82 -14.90 2.08 1.14
N PRO A 83 -15.25 0.99 1.84
CA PRO A 83 -15.78 -0.29 1.34
C PRO A 83 -17.25 -0.19 0.93
N VAL A 84 -17.81 -1.26 0.34
CA VAL A 84 -19.23 -1.34 -0.04
C VAL A 84 -19.91 -2.58 0.58
N ASN A 85 -21.24 -2.54 0.64
CA ASN A 85 -22.03 -3.74 0.91
C ASN A 85 -22.22 -4.53 -0.38
N ILE A 86 -21.77 -5.77 -0.42
CA ILE A 86 -21.93 -6.69 -1.53
C ILE A 86 -23.24 -7.46 -1.33
N VAL A 87 -24.25 -7.14 -2.14
CA VAL A 87 -25.52 -7.87 -2.16
C VAL A 87 -25.43 -8.92 -3.25
N LYS A 88 -25.36 -10.19 -2.88
CA LYS A 88 -25.07 -11.29 -3.80
C LYS A 88 -26.04 -11.42 -4.97
N THR A 89 -27.31 -11.04 -4.76
CA THR A 89 -28.35 -11.07 -5.82
C THR A 89 -28.19 -9.99 -6.85
N ASP A 90 -27.43 -8.93 -6.56
CA ASP A 90 -27.29 -7.73 -7.41
C ASP A 90 -26.02 -7.79 -8.26
N VAL A 91 -25.22 -8.84 -8.09
CA VAL A 91 -23.93 -9.01 -8.78
C VAL A 91 -24.15 -9.49 -10.22
N LYS A 92 -23.46 -8.87 -11.17
CA LYS A 92 -23.50 -9.19 -12.59
C LYS A 92 -22.24 -9.94 -13.03
N GLY A 93 -22.33 -10.72 -14.10
CA GLY A 93 -21.15 -11.35 -14.73
C GLY A 93 -20.22 -10.30 -15.34
N GLY A 94 -18.92 -10.49 -15.23
CA GLY A 94 -17.90 -9.50 -15.59
C GLY A 94 -16.69 -10.07 -16.34
N SER A 95 -15.61 -9.34 -16.31
CA SER A 95 -14.37 -9.56 -17.07
C SER A 95 -13.44 -10.61 -16.46
N ASN A 96 -12.39 -11.00 -17.20
CA ASN A 96 -11.41 -11.96 -16.72
C ASN A 96 -10.21 -11.26 -16.06
N TRP A 97 -9.88 -11.64 -14.85
CA TRP A 97 -8.67 -11.26 -14.15
C TRP A 97 -7.66 -12.40 -14.18
N ASN A 98 -6.40 -12.07 -14.24
CA ASN A 98 -5.33 -13.03 -14.09
C ASN A 98 -4.50 -12.69 -12.85
N LEU A 99 -4.51 -13.59 -11.87
CA LEU A 99 -3.65 -13.53 -10.71
C LEU A 99 -2.45 -14.43 -10.99
N ASP A 100 -1.29 -13.85 -11.13
CA ASP A 100 -0.02 -14.59 -11.16
C ASP A 100 0.67 -14.39 -9.82
N TYR A 101 0.28 -15.18 -8.85
CA TYR A 101 1.03 -15.38 -7.62
C TYR A 101 1.93 -16.59 -7.81
N SER A 102 2.88 -16.49 -8.73
CA SER A 102 3.98 -17.45 -8.76
C SER A 102 4.64 -17.44 -7.39
N SER A 103 4.95 -18.62 -6.87
CA SER A 103 5.58 -18.87 -5.58
C SER A 103 6.67 -17.84 -5.26
N THR A 104 6.23 -16.68 -4.82
CA THR A 104 7.10 -15.69 -4.25
C THR A 104 7.29 -16.14 -2.83
N SER A 105 8.44 -16.72 -2.56
CA SER A 105 8.90 -16.77 -1.19
C SER A 105 8.80 -15.35 -0.68
N PHE A 106 7.98 -15.11 0.34
CA PHE A 106 8.18 -13.94 1.16
C PHE A 106 9.57 -14.09 1.75
N HIS A 107 10.52 -13.49 1.13
CA HIS A 107 11.60 -12.98 1.89
C HIS A 107 11.04 -11.74 2.55
N ILE A 108 10.66 -11.89 3.80
CA ILE A 108 10.71 -10.76 4.70
C ILE A 108 12.20 -10.53 4.88
N ALA A 109 12.84 -10.11 3.82
CA ALA A 109 14.24 -9.82 3.79
C ALA A 109 14.41 -8.37 4.14
N HIS A 110 15.30 -8.14 5.07
CA HIS A 110 15.76 -6.82 5.45
C HIS A 110 16.42 -6.14 4.26
N THR A 111 15.71 -5.23 3.66
CA THR A 111 16.33 -4.10 2.99
C THR A 111 16.17 -2.90 3.93
N GLU A 112 17.13 -2.00 3.97
CA GLU A 112 17.14 -0.81 4.86
C GLU A 112 15.88 0.08 4.71
N HIS A 113 14.92 -0.30 3.88
CA HIS A 113 13.72 0.46 3.53
C HIS A 113 12.42 -0.38 3.53
N MET A 114 12.44 -1.62 3.99
CA MET A 114 11.25 -2.46 4.13
C MET A 114 11.01 -2.80 5.59
N GLU A 115 9.85 -2.43 6.07
CA GLU A 115 9.36 -2.71 7.40
C GLU A 115 8.49 -3.97 7.31
N ASP A 116 8.95 -5.05 7.89
CA ASP A 116 8.43 -6.39 7.64
C ASP A 116 7.03 -6.64 8.14
N ILE A 117 6.82 -6.60 9.45
CA ILE A 117 5.50 -6.57 10.08
C ILE A 117 5.44 -5.36 10.98
N ILE A 118 4.54 -4.43 10.69
CA ILE A 118 4.39 -3.18 11.41
C ILE A 118 3.01 -3.13 12.05
N ASP A 119 2.96 -2.82 13.33
CA ASP A 119 1.77 -2.21 13.92
C ASP A 119 1.84 -0.70 13.70
N ASN A 120 1.30 -0.19 12.61
CA ASN A 120 1.35 1.24 12.27
C ASN A 120 0.36 2.09 13.07
N GLY A 121 -0.28 1.52 14.10
CA GLY A 121 -1.28 2.18 14.93
C GLY A 121 -2.70 2.13 14.36
N HIS A 122 -2.87 1.70 13.12
CA HIS A 122 -4.15 1.57 12.42
C HIS A 122 -4.44 0.13 12.02
N THR A 123 -3.41 -0.64 11.71
CA THR A 123 -3.49 -2.05 11.34
C THR A 123 -2.13 -2.74 11.54
N ILE A 124 -2.14 -4.05 11.43
CA ILE A 124 -0.93 -4.85 11.18
C ILE A 124 -0.74 -4.89 9.67
N GLN A 125 0.39 -4.39 9.21
CA GLN A 125 0.80 -4.38 7.80
C GLN A 125 2.01 -5.28 7.61
N VAL A 126 2.01 -6.03 6.52
CA VAL A 126 3.14 -6.88 6.09
C VAL A 126 3.63 -6.36 4.75
N SER A 127 4.88 -5.94 4.69
CA SER A 127 5.56 -5.60 3.45
C SER A 127 6.04 -6.87 2.75
N VAL A 128 6.08 -6.85 1.43
CA VAL A 128 6.43 -8.03 0.61
C VAL A 128 7.49 -7.70 -0.42
N ASP A 129 8.28 -8.70 -0.75
CA ASP A 129 9.25 -8.61 -1.84
C ASP A 129 8.57 -8.54 -3.21
N GLU A 130 9.30 -8.04 -4.19
CA GLU A 130 8.83 -7.99 -5.57
C GLU A 130 8.68 -9.40 -6.16
N GLY A 131 7.69 -9.55 -7.06
CA GLY A 131 7.49 -10.80 -7.82
C GLY A 131 6.02 -11.21 -7.94
N SER A 132 5.16 -10.81 -7.00
CA SER A 132 3.71 -11.07 -7.09
C SER A 132 3.02 -9.97 -7.87
N THR A 133 2.22 -10.35 -8.85
CA THR A 133 1.52 -9.41 -9.73
C THR A 133 0.04 -9.77 -9.89
N LEU A 134 -0.77 -8.75 -10.06
CA LEU A 134 -2.15 -8.84 -10.49
C LEU A 134 -2.25 -8.15 -11.86
N THR A 135 -2.84 -8.83 -12.85
CA THR A 135 -3.04 -8.24 -14.18
C THR A 135 -4.52 -8.00 -14.45
N TYR A 136 -4.85 -6.78 -14.86
CA TYR A 136 -6.21 -6.40 -15.25
C TYR A 136 -6.19 -5.62 -16.57
N ASN A 137 -6.98 -6.08 -17.56
CA ASN A 137 -7.05 -5.49 -18.90
C ASN A 137 -5.66 -5.25 -19.52
N GLY A 138 -4.73 -6.19 -19.33
CA GLY A 138 -3.35 -6.10 -19.84
C GLY A 138 -2.42 -5.18 -19.04
N LYS A 139 -2.90 -4.54 -17.98
CA LYS A 139 -2.11 -3.72 -17.06
C LYS A 139 -1.68 -4.55 -15.85
N ALA A 140 -0.39 -4.56 -15.58
CA ALA A 140 0.19 -5.24 -14.43
C ALA A 140 0.24 -4.31 -13.20
N TYR A 141 -0.04 -4.89 -12.04
CA TYR A 141 0.03 -4.25 -10.73
C TYR A 141 0.88 -5.13 -9.82
N SER A 142 1.99 -4.62 -9.34
CA SER A 142 2.88 -5.33 -8.41
C SER A 142 2.35 -5.24 -6.98
N LEU A 143 2.33 -6.36 -6.26
CA LEU A 143 1.97 -6.37 -4.84
C LEU A 143 3.01 -5.57 -4.05
N LYS A 144 2.55 -4.71 -3.17
CA LYS A 144 3.38 -3.85 -2.32
C LYS A 144 3.34 -4.23 -0.85
N GLN A 145 2.16 -4.54 -0.35
CA GLN A 145 1.93 -4.91 1.04
C GLN A 145 0.54 -5.55 1.19
N PHE A 146 0.32 -6.21 2.31
CA PHE A 146 -1.02 -6.56 2.75
C PHE A 146 -1.24 -6.20 4.23
N HIS A 147 -2.50 -5.98 4.60
CA HIS A 147 -2.88 -5.58 5.94
C HIS A 147 -4.27 -6.10 6.31
N PHE A 148 -4.66 -5.92 7.58
CA PHE A 148 -5.83 -6.59 8.13
C PHE A 148 -6.82 -5.63 8.77
N HIS A 149 -8.09 -5.99 8.68
CA HIS A 149 -9.22 -5.31 9.31
C HIS A 149 -10.04 -6.28 10.16
N THR A 150 -10.39 -5.86 11.38
CA THR A 150 -11.28 -6.58 12.29
C THR A 150 -12.35 -5.65 12.85
N PRO A 151 -13.66 -5.90 12.61
CA PRO A 151 -14.20 -6.84 11.61
C PRO A 151 -13.86 -6.42 10.17
N SER A 152 -14.38 -7.16 9.18
CA SER A 152 -14.21 -6.82 7.76
C SER A 152 -14.73 -5.42 7.45
N GLU A 153 -14.15 -4.75 6.44
CA GLU A 153 -14.62 -3.48 5.93
C GLU A 153 -15.79 -3.66 4.95
N HIS A 154 -15.62 -4.55 3.97
CA HIS A 154 -16.75 -4.96 3.14
C HIS A 154 -17.74 -5.79 3.93
N THR A 155 -19.01 -5.71 3.52
CA THR A 155 -20.06 -6.58 4.06
C THR A 155 -20.65 -7.45 2.97
N LEU A 156 -21.09 -8.65 3.35
CA LEU A 156 -21.84 -9.55 2.48
C LEU A 156 -23.29 -9.60 2.97
N ASP A 157 -24.24 -9.19 2.13
CA ASP A 157 -25.66 -9.10 2.47
C ASP A 157 -25.87 -8.33 3.81
N GLY A 158 -25.13 -7.24 4.00
CA GLY A 158 -25.18 -6.35 5.18
C GLY A 158 -24.46 -6.87 6.42
N LYS A 159 -23.68 -7.95 6.33
CA LYS A 159 -22.97 -8.55 7.47
C LYS A 159 -21.47 -8.48 7.30
N ASN A 160 -20.78 -7.96 8.30
CA ASN A 160 -19.34 -8.05 8.37
C ASN A 160 -18.90 -9.51 8.60
N GLN A 161 -17.76 -9.87 8.02
CA GLN A 161 -17.04 -11.08 8.35
C GLN A 161 -16.11 -10.82 9.55
N PRO A 162 -15.63 -11.86 10.25
CA PRO A 162 -14.77 -11.68 11.42
C PRO A 162 -13.50 -10.88 11.13
N MET A 163 -12.93 -11.01 9.93
CA MET A 163 -11.71 -10.32 9.51
C MET A 163 -11.65 -10.22 7.99
N GLU A 164 -10.93 -9.23 7.47
CA GLU A 164 -10.61 -9.05 6.06
C GLU A 164 -9.15 -8.67 5.90
N MET A 165 -8.50 -9.20 4.87
CA MET A 165 -7.17 -8.82 4.45
C MET A 165 -7.25 -8.06 3.12
N HIS A 166 -6.50 -6.99 3.01
CA HIS A 166 -6.33 -6.23 1.78
C HIS A 166 -4.90 -6.40 1.26
N MET A 167 -4.76 -6.93 0.07
CA MET A 167 -3.48 -7.03 -0.64
C MET A 167 -3.41 -5.89 -1.66
N VAL A 168 -2.54 -4.92 -1.39
CA VAL A 168 -2.46 -3.67 -2.16
C VAL A 168 -1.42 -3.79 -3.27
N HIS A 169 -1.87 -3.62 -4.49
CA HIS A 169 -1.03 -3.67 -5.70
C HIS A 169 -0.97 -2.31 -6.36
N GLN A 170 0.17 -1.99 -6.96
CA GLN A 170 0.39 -0.74 -7.67
C GLN A 170 1.03 -0.99 -9.03
N SER A 171 0.51 -0.32 -10.05
CA SER A 171 1.09 -0.32 -11.39
C SER A 171 2.17 0.77 -11.53
N GLU A 172 2.94 0.71 -12.60
CA GLU A 172 4.02 1.67 -12.89
C GLU A 172 3.53 3.13 -12.98
N ASP A 173 2.29 3.37 -13.42
CA ASP A 173 1.70 4.71 -13.47
C ASP A 173 1.08 5.18 -12.14
N GLY A 174 1.24 4.39 -11.07
CA GLY A 174 0.72 4.69 -9.73
C GLY A 174 -0.73 4.31 -9.49
N SER A 175 -1.45 3.73 -10.47
CA SER A 175 -2.81 3.24 -10.25
C SER A 175 -2.82 2.07 -9.27
N LEU A 176 -3.91 1.93 -8.51
CA LEU A 176 -4.03 0.92 -7.47
C LEU A 176 -5.06 -0.15 -7.82
N ALA A 177 -4.75 -1.38 -7.43
CA ALA A 177 -5.69 -2.49 -7.38
C ALA A 177 -5.57 -3.19 -6.02
N VAL A 178 -6.69 -3.54 -5.40
CA VAL A 178 -6.71 -4.19 -4.09
C VAL A 178 -7.48 -5.49 -4.17
N LEU A 179 -6.86 -6.56 -3.69
CA LEU A 179 -7.50 -7.84 -3.51
C LEU A 179 -7.96 -7.96 -2.05
N GLY A 180 -9.27 -8.07 -1.84
CA GLY A 180 -9.88 -8.31 -0.54
C GLY A 180 -10.10 -9.79 -0.30
N VAL A 181 -9.70 -10.29 0.86
CA VAL A 181 -9.86 -11.69 1.27
C VAL A 181 -10.59 -11.74 2.60
N PHE A 182 -11.77 -12.32 2.61
CA PHE A 182 -12.52 -12.53 3.83
C PHE A 182 -12.04 -13.73 4.62
N PHE A 183 -12.17 -13.64 5.94
CA PHE A 183 -11.94 -14.76 6.84
C PHE A 183 -13.23 -15.15 7.57
N LYS A 184 -13.39 -16.45 7.77
CA LYS A 184 -14.48 -17.04 8.57
C LYS A 184 -13.92 -17.82 9.74
N GLU A 185 -14.69 -17.91 10.81
CA GLU A 185 -14.32 -18.77 11.96
C GLU A 185 -14.37 -20.25 11.53
N GLY A 186 -13.31 -20.97 11.86
CA GLY A 186 -13.14 -22.39 11.60
C GLY A 186 -12.58 -23.12 12.83
N LYS A 187 -12.44 -24.44 12.73
CA LYS A 187 -12.00 -25.29 13.85
C LYS A 187 -10.52 -25.68 13.78
N VAL A 188 -9.87 -25.47 12.63
CA VAL A 188 -8.50 -25.89 12.38
C VAL A 188 -7.65 -24.66 12.18
N ALA A 189 -6.55 -24.58 12.91
CA ALA A 189 -5.61 -23.47 12.78
C ALA A 189 -4.96 -23.46 11.40
N ASN A 190 -4.84 -22.28 10.82
CA ASN A 190 -4.11 -22.09 9.58
C ASN A 190 -2.61 -21.89 9.91
N PRO A 191 -1.73 -22.82 9.51
CA PRO A 191 -0.33 -22.79 9.92
C PRO A 191 0.44 -21.60 9.35
N ASN A 192 0.01 -21.03 8.21
CA ASN A 192 0.66 -19.86 7.64
C ASN A 192 0.30 -18.60 8.43
N PHE A 193 -0.92 -18.54 8.97
CA PHE A 193 -1.30 -17.46 9.88
C PHE A 193 -0.58 -17.51 11.20
N GLU A 194 -0.27 -18.70 11.73
CA GLU A 194 0.55 -18.86 12.93
C GLU A 194 1.93 -18.21 12.78
N LYS A 195 2.52 -18.29 11.59
CA LYS A 195 3.82 -17.64 11.31
C LYS A 195 3.73 -16.11 11.44
N ILE A 196 2.64 -15.49 10.94
CA ILE A 196 2.42 -14.05 11.11
C ILE A 196 2.19 -13.73 12.58
N ILE A 197 1.32 -14.49 13.25
CA ILE A 197 0.96 -14.26 14.65
C ILE A 197 2.19 -14.36 15.58
N ALA A 198 3.07 -15.34 15.34
CA ALA A 198 4.29 -15.51 16.10
C ALA A 198 5.27 -14.32 15.99
N ASN A 199 5.12 -13.52 14.97
CA ASN A 199 6.01 -12.39 14.66
C ASN A 199 5.30 -11.03 14.73
N LEU A 200 4.12 -10.97 15.34
CA LEU A 200 3.43 -9.68 15.53
C LEU A 200 4.27 -8.76 16.43
N PRO A 201 4.41 -7.47 16.09
CA PRO A 201 5.10 -6.50 16.92
C PRO A 201 4.51 -6.43 18.32
N ASN A 202 5.32 -6.08 19.33
CA ASN A 202 4.87 -6.04 20.71
C ASN A 202 4.00 -4.82 21.02
N ALA A 203 4.22 -3.70 20.33
CA ALA A 203 3.50 -2.46 20.55
C ALA A 203 3.25 -1.69 19.25
N LYS A 204 2.30 -0.75 19.31
CA LYS A 204 2.02 0.20 18.21
C LYS A 204 3.25 1.01 17.86
N GLY A 205 3.50 1.17 16.57
CA GLY A 205 4.67 1.86 16.03
C GLY A 205 5.93 1.02 15.98
N GLU A 206 5.87 -0.24 16.40
CA GLU A 206 6.98 -1.17 16.29
C GLU A 206 6.86 -2.04 15.04
N SER A 207 8.00 -2.50 14.56
CA SER A 207 8.11 -3.51 13.51
C SER A 207 8.85 -4.74 14.03
N THR A 208 8.50 -5.89 13.51
CA THR A 208 9.25 -7.14 13.70
C THR A 208 9.92 -7.52 12.40
N HIS A 209 11.21 -7.76 12.50
CA HIS A 209 12.04 -8.19 11.40
C HIS A 209 12.08 -9.71 11.35
N ILE A 210 11.73 -10.31 10.21
CA ILE A 210 11.68 -11.76 10.06
C ILE A 210 12.70 -12.21 9.01
N THR A 211 13.76 -12.89 9.44
CA THR A 211 14.89 -13.25 8.58
C THR A 211 14.78 -14.61 7.90
N ASP A 212 13.88 -15.51 8.37
CA ASP A 212 13.90 -16.92 7.96
C ASP A 212 12.55 -17.53 7.57
N THR A 213 11.51 -16.72 7.37
CA THR A 213 10.17 -17.25 7.10
C THR A 213 9.80 -17.04 5.64
N SER A 214 9.88 -18.09 4.83
CA SER A 214 9.24 -18.09 3.51
C SER A 214 7.73 -18.27 3.66
N PHE A 215 6.97 -17.43 2.98
CA PHE A 215 5.53 -17.56 2.83
C PHE A 215 5.19 -17.77 1.36
N GLU A 216 4.28 -18.65 1.09
CA GLU A 216 3.66 -18.73 -0.23
C GLU A 216 2.36 -17.95 -0.19
N LEU A 217 2.25 -16.88 -0.98
CA LEU A 217 1.05 -16.02 -1.01
C LEU A 217 -0.18 -16.75 -1.54
N ASP A 218 0.00 -17.77 -2.35
CA ASP A 218 -1.06 -18.61 -2.87
C ASP A 218 -1.85 -19.33 -1.76
N VAL A 219 -1.25 -19.54 -0.58
CA VAL A 219 -1.97 -20.06 0.60
C VAL A 219 -3.09 -19.15 1.09
N PHE A 220 -3.05 -17.86 0.71
CA PHE A 220 -4.12 -16.91 0.98
C PHE A 220 -5.14 -16.84 -0.16
N MET A 221 -4.96 -17.62 -1.22
CA MET A 221 -5.94 -17.73 -2.29
C MET A 221 -6.90 -18.87 -1.97
N PRO A 222 -8.20 -18.60 -1.82
CA PRO A 222 -9.19 -19.65 -1.73
C PRO A 222 -9.26 -20.44 -3.03
N SER A 223 -9.77 -21.68 -2.96
CA SER A 223 -9.87 -22.58 -4.11
C SER A 223 -10.88 -22.15 -5.18
N ASP A 224 -11.78 -21.25 -4.82
CA ASP A 224 -12.76 -20.65 -5.72
C ASP A 224 -12.15 -19.41 -6.39
N ASN A 225 -12.12 -19.41 -7.70
CA ASN A 225 -11.50 -18.34 -8.50
C ASN A 225 -12.43 -17.15 -8.78
N PHE A 226 -13.56 -17.02 -8.09
CA PHE A 226 -14.46 -15.89 -8.32
C PHE A 226 -14.23 -14.74 -7.35
N ALA A 227 -14.29 -13.53 -7.88
CA ALA A 227 -14.22 -12.31 -7.10
C ALA A 227 -15.32 -11.30 -7.46
N TYR A 228 -15.75 -10.55 -6.48
CA TYR A 228 -16.60 -9.38 -6.65
C TYR A 228 -15.71 -8.20 -7.07
N HIS A 229 -15.98 -7.65 -8.24
CA HIS A 229 -15.20 -6.56 -8.81
C HIS A 229 -16.00 -5.26 -8.90
N TYR A 230 -15.38 -4.16 -8.48
CA TYR A 230 -15.90 -2.80 -8.66
C TYR A 230 -14.78 -1.76 -8.61
N THR A 231 -15.04 -0.57 -9.15
CA THR A 231 -14.12 0.58 -8.97
C THR A 231 -14.52 1.37 -7.73
N GLY A 232 -13.56 1.60 -6.85
CA GLY A 232 -13.79 2.25 -5.56
C GLY A 232 -12.67 3.21 -5.18
N SER A 233 -12.38 3.27 -3.88
CA SER A 233 -11.40 4.18 -3.29
C SER A 233 -10.46 3.46 -2.30
N LEU A 234 -9.47 4.16 -1.80
CA LEU A 234 -8.84 3.81 -0.53
C LEU A 234 -9.89 3.86 0.58
N THR A 235 -9.80 2.93 1.54
CA THR A 235 -10.69 2.88 2.70
C THR A 235 -10.20 3.72 3.87
N THR A 236 -9.05 4.37 3.72
CA THR A 236 -8.43 5.26 4.71
C THR A 236 -8.14 6.63 4.08
N PRO A 237 -7.99 7.70 4.86
CA PRO A 237 -7.54 8.98 4.33
C PRO A 237 -6.27 8.84 3.47
N PRO A 238 -6.22 9.49 2.30
CA PRO A 238 -7.11 10.55 1.80
C PRO A 238 -8.35 10.08 1.03
N CYS A 239 -8.73 8.80 1.05
CA CYS A 239 -9.90 8.22 0.40
C CYS A 239 -9.93 8.42 -1.14
N SER A 240 -8.76 8.46 -1.77
CA SER A 240 -8.61 8.66 -3.21
C SER A 240 -9.35 7.58 -3.99
N GLU A 241 -10.09 8.00 -5.02
CA GLU A 241 -10.88 7.11 -5.89
C GLU A 241 -10.06 6.49 -7.03
N ASN A 242 -10.71 5.73 -7.89
CA ASN A 242 -10.13 4.97 -9.01
C ASN A 242 -9.28 3.77 -8.59
N VAL A 243 -9.54 3.19 -7.43
CA VAL A 243 -8.95 1.92 -6.99
C VAL A 243 -9.77 0.77 -7.57
N GLN A 244 -9.12 -0.19 -8.23
CA GLN A 244 -9.75 -1.42 -8.67
C GLN A 244 -9.85 -2.40 -7.51
N TRP A 245 -11.07 -2.78 -7.14
CA TRP A 245 -11.34 -3.72 -6.06
C TRP A 245 -11.74 -5.07 -6.60
N LEU A 246 -11.09 -6.11 -6.07
CA LEU A 246 -11.44 -7.51 -6.22
C LEU A 246 -11.62 -8.08 -4.83
N VAL A 247 -12.83 -8.47 -4.47
CA VAL A 247 -13.10 -9.12 -3.19
C VAL A 247 -13.42 -10.59 -3.46
N LEU A 248 -12.56 -11.48 -3.00
CA LEU A 248 -12.70 -12.91 -3.24
C LEU A 248 -13.99 -13.43 -2.63
N ARG A 249 -14.73 -14.24 -3.40
CA ARG A 249 -16.03 -14.78 -3.01
C ARG A 249 -15.92 -15.81 -1.89
N ASP A 250 -14.94 -16.68 -2.00
CA ASP A 250 -14.69 -17.71 -0.97
C ASP A 250 -13.84 -17.14 0.17
N MET A 251 -13.92 -17.79 1.32
CA MET A 251 -13.33 -17.29 2.56
C MET A 251 -12.32 -18.28 3.11
N ILE A 252 -11.23 -17.73 3.65
CA ILE A 252 -10.24 -18.53 4.38
C ILE A 252 -10.72 -18.79 5.80
N SER A 253 -10.53 -20.01 6.28
CA SER A 253 -10.87 -20.38 7.66
C SER A 253 -9.70 -20.12 8.59
N LEU A 254 -9.98 -19.41 9.71
CA LEU A 254 -9.08 -19.22 10.84
C LEU A 254 -9.76 -19.65 12.12
N THR A 255 -9.01 -20.09 13.13
CA THR A 255 -9.62 -20.30 14.43
C THR A 255 -9.97 -18.97 15.10
N LYS A 256 -10.85 -19.03 16.07
CA LYS A 256 -11.22 -17.86 16.87
C LYS A 256 -10.00 -17.24 17.56
N GLU A 257 -9.07 -18.06 18.02
CA GLU A 257 -7.82 -17.64 18.66
C GLU A 257 -6.95 -16.86 17.67
N GLN A 258 -6.81 -17.33 16.43
CA GLN A 258 -6.07 -16.64 15.39
C GLN A 258 -6.69 -15.28 15.04
N ILE A 259 -8.02 -15.22 14.86
CA ILE A 259 -8.72 -13.94 14.63
C ILE A 259 -8.52 -13.01 15.82
N ASN A 260 -8.65 -13.50 17.06
CA ASN A 260 -8.48 -12.70 18.26
C ASN A 260 -7.04 -12.19 18.45
N ALA A 261 -6.03 -12.89 17.95
CA ALA A 261 -4.64 -12.42 17.98
C ALA A 261 -4.47 -11.09 17.24
N PHE A 262 -5.14 -10.92 16.09
CA PHE A 262 -5.19 -9.64 15.39
C PHE A 262 -6.15 -8.65 16.07
N ALA A 263 -7.38 -9.06 16.34
CA ALA A 263 -8.41 -8.18 16.90
C ALA A 263 -7.99 -7.52 18.23
N SER A 264 -7.29 -8.26 19.09
CA SER A 264 -6.78 -7.71 20.36
C SER A 264 -5.65 -6.70 20.17
N ARG A 265 -4.94 -6.77 19.05
CA ARG A 265 -3.82 -5.89 18.75
C ARG A 265 -4.27 -4.60 18.07
N ILE A 266 -5.11 -4.70 17.04
CA ILE A 266 -5.51 -3.57 16.21
C ILE A 266 -6.84 -2.93 16.66
N GLY A 267 -7.67 -3.67 17.38
CA GLY A 267 -9.03 -3.24 17.72
C GLY A 267 -9.94 -3.15 16.50
N PRO A 268 -11.15 -2.57 16.63
CA PRO A 268 -12.00 -2.27 15.48
C PRO A 268 -11.34 -1.21 14.59
N ASN A 269 -11.03 -1.60 13.34
CA ASN A 269 -10.34 -0.74 12.39
C ASN A 269 -10.97 -0.80 10.99
N ASN A 270 -12.29 -0.83 10.94
CA ASN A 270 -13.05 -0.87 9.70
C ASN A 270 -13.79 0.45 9.47
N ARG A 271 -13.69 0.98 8.26
CA ARG A 271 -14.55 2.07 7.78
C ARG A 271 -15.96 1.53 7.53
N PRO A 272 -17.04 2.22 7.91
CA PRO A 272 -18.39 1.85 7.51
C PRO A 272 -18.54 1.76 5.98
N THR A 273 -19.44 0.88 5.51
CA THR A 273 -19.74 0.75 4.08
C THR A 273 -20.29 2.03 3.51
N GLN A 274 -19.90 2.31 2.27
CA GLN A 274 -20.26 3.50 1.51
C GLN A 274 -21.34 3.17 0.46
N PRO A 275 -22.16 4.15 0.06
CA PRO A 275 -23.15 3.95 -0.98
C PRO A 275 -22.53 3.48 -2.30
N LEU A 276 -23.17 2.55 -2.95
CA LEU A 276 -22.73 2.06 -4.26
C LEU A 276 -22.91 3.12 -5.35
N ASN A 277 -23.92 4.00 -5.20
CA ASN A 277 -24.33 5.03 -6.15
C ASN A 277 -24.63 4.42 -7.54
N ASP A 278 -24.00 4.94 -8.60
CA ASP A 278 -24.15 4.49 -9.98
C ASP A 278 -23.29 3.27 -10.34
N ARG A 279 -22.49 2.77 -9.39
CA ARG A 279 -21.60 1.63 -9.63
C ARG A 279 -22.35 0.31 -9.64
N THR A 280 -21.80 -0.64 -10.40
CA THR A 280 -22.23 -2.04 -10.41
C THR A 280 -21.10 -2.89 -9.85
N ILE A 281 -21.45 -3.91 -9.08
CA ILE A 281 -20.53 -4.97 -8.68
C ILE A 281 -20.65 -6.11 -9.69
N ASN A 282 -19.54 -6.51 -10.28
CA ASN A 282 -19.46 -7.63 -11.20
C ASN A 282 -18.87 -8.84 -10.49
N MET A 283 -19.19 -10.05 -11.02
CA MET A 283 -18.54 -11.30 -10.63
C MET A 283 -17.56 -11.66 -11.74
N ASP A 284 -16.29 -11.72 -11.41
CA ASP A 284 -15.24 -12.04 -12.35
C ASP A 284 -14.62 -13.40 -12.01
N ASP A 285 -14.28 -14.17 -13.05
CA ASP A 285 -13.49 -15.39 -12.92
C ASP A 285 -12.02 -14.98 -12.85
N VAL A 286 -11.46 -15.11 -11.65
CA VAL A 286 -10.07 -14.75 -11.36
C VAL A 286 -9.22 -15.98 -11.63
N LYS A 287 -8.50 -15.99 -12.75
CA LYS A 287 -7.61 -17.09 -13.08
C LYS A 287 -6.30 -16.94 -12.34
N GLY A 288 -6.09 -17.78 -11.32
CA GLY A 288 -4.76 -18.08 -10.80
C GLY A 288 -4.11 -19.17 -11.67
N LYS A 289 -2.79 -19.13 -11.79
CA LYS A 289 -2.04 -20.27 -12.35
C LYS A 289 -1.97 -21.40 -11.36
#